data_a04febeaac38477a7db2d91d12102f08
#
_entry.id   a04febeaac38477a7db2d91d12102f08
#
_cell.length_a   1.000
_cell.length_b   1.000
_cell.length_c   1.000
_cell.angle_alpha   90.00
_cell.angle_beta   90.00
_cell.angle_gamma   90.00
#
_symmetry.space_group_name_H-M   'P 1'
#
loop_
_entity.id
_entity.type
_entity.pdbx_description
1 polymer ?
#
loop_
_entity_poly.entity_id
_entity_poly.type
_entity_poly.pdbx_seq_one_letter_code
_entity_poly.pdbx_strand_id
1 'polypeptide(L)'
;MTNLLFVADVIGSPGREVLHALLPELKRRHDIHLVICNCENSAAGFGVTKDVARDLFAAGCDVLTGGNHLWDKKDAIEYIGDEPRLVRPANLPVGTPGEGWRVFKASNGTLVGVVNLIGRVFMKEADCAFRTSDAVLEQLGKQTRTIFVDFHAETTAEKIALGWHLDGRVSAVIGTHTHVQTADDRILPGGTACLSDAGMTGGFDSVIGMDRAAALRRFLTLMPERLTPAGGDLRLNAVLLALDEATGKAQRIQRLQIPYSRAAAESTGAEPAGAKLLTGAEPAEATRIEAKIRASVLIDAGITPKLALVSVGDDPASQVYMKKKHEACSEAGIVVERVQFPAGTTTDEVVKRVRQLGADPSVHGILVQLPLAAPAHGDAVLEAIPPSKDVDGFHPENAGRLAVGLPCFIPATPFGVLRLLQHYDIPLRGKHAVVLGRSHIVGRPMATLLSSKGQDMTVTIGHSGSGVSELMALSRQADVLVAAVGRRHMVTADWVKPGAVVVDVGIHRDPPAPGSTKARLTGDVDFESVRHIARAITPVPGGVGPMTVALVVLSTIIAAERQSATVKV
;
A
#
# COMPACT_ATOMS: atom_id res chain seq x y z
N MET A 1 -20.61 32.90 15.22
CA MET A 1 -19.48 32.49 14.32
C MET A 1 -19.70 31.06 13.88
N THR A 2 -19.63 30.80 12.59
CA THR A 2 -19.77 29.45 12.06
C THR A 2 -18.42 28.97 11.57
N ASN A 3 -17.90 27.87 12.16
CA ASN A 3 -16.65 27.26 11.76
C ASN A 3 -16.91 26.18 10.73
N LEU A 4 -16.32 26.32 9.53
CA LEU A 4 -16.36 25.33 8.46
C LEU A 4 -14.99 24.68 8.32
N LEU A 5 -14.98 23.39 8.04
CA LEU A 5 -13.79 22.66 7.62
C LEU A 5 -14.02 22.19 6.17
N PHE A 6 -13.16 22.62 5.27
CA PHE A 6 -13.11 22.09 3.91
C PHE A 6 -11.93 21.12 3.78
N VAL A 7 -12.22 19.87 3.49
CA VAL A 7 -11.21 18.84 3.25
C VAL A 7 -10.91 18.76 1.76
N ALA A 8 -9.63 18.89 1.43
CA ALA A 8 -9.13 18.83 0.05
C ALA A 8 -9.26 17.43 -0.55
N ASP A 9 -9.09 17.34 -1.85
CA ASP A 9 -9.26 16.15 -2.70
C ASP A 9 -8.83 14.85 -2.03
N VAL A 10 -9.81 14.00 -1.68
CA VAL A 10 -9.58 12.73 -0.98
C VAL A 10 -9.15 11.66 -1.97
N ILE A 11 -7.94 11.13 -1.80
CA ILE A 11 -7.33 10.18 -2.73
C ILE A 11 -7.48 8.73 -2.24
N GLY A 12 -8.40 8.00 -2.84
CA GLY A 12 -8.59 6.56 -2.62
C GLY A 12 -8.80 6.15 -1.16
N SER A 13 -8.52 4.88 -0.85
CA SER A 13 -8.61 4.34 0.51
C SER A 13 -7.64 5.00 1.51
N PRO A 14 -6.40 5.38 1.12
CA PRO A 14 -5.51 6.07 2.05
C PRO A 14 -6.07 7.41 2.54
N GLY A 15 -6.68 8.19 1.65
CA GLY A 15 -7.31 9.46 2.03
C GLY A 15 -8.52 9.27 2.94
N ARG A 16 -9.35 8.27 2.67
CA ARG A 16 -10.49 7.94 3.54
C ARG A 16 -10.06 7.46 4.94
N GLU A 17 -9.00 6.65 5.01
CA GLU A 17 -8.40 6.24 6.29
C GLU A 17 -7.98 7.44 7.15
N VAL A 18 -7.31 8.41 6.54
CA VAL A 18 -6.91 9.66 7.23
C VAL A 18 -8.13 10.42 7.77
N LEU A 19 -9.22 10.48 7.00
CA LEU A 19 -10.46 11.13 7.44
C LEU A 19 -11.08 10.44 8.64
N HIS A 20 -11.25 9.13 8.61
CA HIS A 20 -11.80 8.37 9.73
C HIS A 20 -10.99 8.59 11.02
N ALA A 21 -9.67 8.69 10.89
CA ALA A 21 -8.80 8.86 12.04
C ALA A 21 -8.79 10.28 12.61
N LEU A 22 -8.74 11.30 11.76
CA LEU A 22 -8.47 12.67 12.21
C LEU A 22 -9.72 13.54 12.33
N LEU A 23 -10.75 13.31 11.53
CA LEU A 23 -11.89 14.20 11.45
C LEU A 23 -12.70 14.33 12.75
N PRO A 24 -12.95 13.25 13.54
CA PRO A 24 -13.65 13.37 14.81
C PRO A 24 -12.96 14.28 15.84
N GLU A 25 -11.63 14.21 15.90
CA GLU A 25 -10.85 15.08 16.79
C GLU A 25 -10.83 16.52 16.28
N LEU A 26 -10.65 16.75 14.99
CA LEU A 26 -10.65 18.07 14.39
C LEU A 26 -12.01 18.77 14.59
N LYS A 27 -13.12 18.05 14.44
CA LYS A 27 -14.48 18.60 14.71
C LYS A 27 -14.58 19.12 16.15
N ARG A 28 -14.10 18.36 17.13
CA ARG A 28 -14.12 18.78 18.55
C ARG A 28 -13.15 19.92 18.83
N ARG A 29 -11.89 19.80 18.36
CA ARG A 29 -10.80 20.75 18.65
C ARG A 29 -11.05 22.15 18.10
N HIS A 30 -11.66 22.24 16.93
CA HIS A 30 -11.91 23.51 16.24
C HIS A 30 -13.37 23.93 16.24
N ASP A 31 -14.22 23.26 17.05
CA ASP A 31 -15.65 23.53 17.13
C ASP A 31 -16.29 23.65 15.73
N ILE A 32 -16.09 22.59 14.88
CA ILE A 32 -16.53 22.59 13.50
C ILE A 32 -18.04 22.33 13.41
N HIS A 33 -18.73 23.23 12.71
CA HIS A 33 -20.18 23.18 12.55
C HIS A 33 -20.63 22.55 11.24
N LEU A 34 -19.79 22.56 10.19
CA LEU A 34 -20.05 21.89 8.92
C LEU A 34 -18.72 21.43 8.29
N VAL A 35 -18.69 20.20 7.80
CA VAL A 35 -17.56 19.63 7.06
C VAL A 35 -17.95 19.45 5.60
N ILE A 36 -17.23 20.11 4.71
CA ILE A 36 -17.33 19.96 3.26
C ILE A 36 -16.09 19.23 2.77
N CYS A 37 -16.23 18.27 1.86
CA CYS A 37 -15.11 17.44 1.40
C CYS A 37 -15.18 17.26 -0.12
N ASN A 38 -14.08 17.53 -0.83
CA ASN A 38 -13.97 17.16 -2.24
C ASN A 38 -13.67 15.65 -2.35
N CYS A 39 -14.58 14.92 -2.98
CA CYS A 39 -14.58 13.46 -3.04
C CYS A 39 -14.23 12.88 -4.42
N GLU A 40 -13.91 13.71 -5.41
CA GLU A 40 -13.80 13.26 -6.80
C GLU A 40 -12.78 12.16 -7.07
N ASN A 41 -11.77 12.02 -6.17
CA ASN A 41 -10.70 11.04 -6.29
C ASN A 41 -10.79 9.90 -5.25
N SER A 42 -11.90 9.81 -4.52
CA SER A 42 -12.04 8.94 -3.35
C SER A 42 -12.23 7.44 -3.67
N ALA A 43 -12.66 7.08 -4.88
CA ALA A 43 -12.86 5.70 -5.31
C ALA A 43 -11.66 5.18 -6.13
N ALA A 44 -10.68 4.60 -5.44
CA ALA A 44 -9.45 4.07 -6.05
C ALA A 44 -8.65 5.11 -6.88
N GLY A 45 -8.71 6.37 -6.49
CA GLY A 45 -7.97 7.47 -7.10
C GLY A 45 -8.74 8.25 -8.18
N PHE A 46 -9.90 7.79 -8.63
CA PHE A 46 -10.71 8.45 -9.66
C PHE A 46 -12.21 8.18 -9.42
N GLY A 47 -13.00 9.24 -9.37
CA GLY A 47 -14.43 9.16 -9.17
C GLY A 47 -14.85 8.88 -7.73
N VAL A 48 -16.16 8.77 -7.53
CA VAL A 48 -16.82 8.37 -6.29
C VAL A 48 -17.82 7.26 -6.59
N THR A 49 -18.03 6.31 -5.67
CA THR A 49 -19.10 5.31 -5.72
C THR A 49 -20.08 5.56 -4.58
N LYS A 50 -21.28 4.98 -4.67
CA LYS A 50 -22.29 5.04 -3.61
C LYS A 50 -21.73 4.61 -2.25
N ASP A 51 -20.98 3.48 -2.23
CA ASP A 51 -20.42 2.95 -0.99
C ASP A 51 -19.30 3.85 -0.44
N VAL A 52 -18.47 4.43 -1.33
CA VAL A 52 -17.42 5.37 -0.93
C VAL A 52 -18.02 6.69 -0.42
N ALA A 53 -19.09 7.20 -1.03
CA ALA A 53 -19.78 8.37 -0.52
C ALA A 53 -20.36 8.14 0.89
N ARG A 54 -20.98 6.98 1.11
CA ARG A 54 -21.49 6.57 2.43
C ARG A 54 -20.37 6.44 3.46
N ASP A 55 -19.21 5.90 3.07
CA ASP A 55 -18.03 5.81 3.90
C ASP A 55 -17.52 7.19 4.34
N LEU A 56 -17.47 8.17 3.42
CA LEU A 56 -17.10 9.56 3.73
C LEU A 56 -18.11 10.25 4.67
N PHE A 57 -19.41 10.01 4.48
CA PHE A 57 -20.43 10.51 5.42
C PHE A 57 -20.27 9.87 6.80
N ALA A 58 -19.98 8.57 6.86
CA ALA A 58 -19.73 7.86 8.12
C ALA A 58 -18.46 8.37 8.82
N ALA A 59 -17.45 8.81 8.08
CA ALA A 59 -16.26 9.47 8.63
C ALA A 59 -16.55 10.84 9.24
N GLY A 60 -17.72 11.45 8.95
CA GLY A 60 -18.17 12.70 9.52
C GLY A 60 -18.19 13.89 8.56
N CYS A 61 -18.05 13.66 7.24
CA CYS A 61 -18.33 14.66 6.23
C CYS A 61 -19.83 14.95 6.16
N ASP A 62 -20.22 16.21 6.06
CA ASP A 62 -21.62 16.63 6.00
C ASP A 62 -22.06 16.88 4.55
N VAL A 63 -21.14 17.36 3.69
CA VAL A 63 -21.35 17.66 2.27
C VAL A 63 -20.16 17.18 1.45
N LEU A 64 -20.43 16.59 0.30
CA LEU A 64 -19.41 16.19 -0.68
C LEU A 64 -19.49 17.08 -1.92
N THR A 65 -18.34 17.51 -2.43
CA THR A 65 -18.21 18.19 -3.72
C THR A 65 -17.43 17.33 -4.70
N GLY A 66 -17.58 17.56 -5.98
CA GLY A 66 -16.93 16.81 -7.04
C GLY A 66 -15.98 17.66 -7.89
N GLY A 67 -15.64 17.14 -9.07
CA GLY A 67 -14.79 17.78 -10.06
C GLY A 67 -14.87 17.05 -11.40
N ASN A 68 -13.76 17.03 -12.17
CA ASN A 68 -13.74 16.44 -13.52
C ASN A 68 -13.76 14.91 -13.56
N HIS A 69 -13.45 14.23 -12.43
CA HIS A 69 -13.49 12.77 -12.30
C HIS A 69 -14.79 12.23 -11.71
N LEU A 70 -15.75 13.11 -11.34
CA LEU A 70 -16.98 12.70 -10.67
C LEU A 70 -17.70 11.54 -11.40
N TRP A 71 -17.66 11.53 -12.74
CA TRP A 71 -18.36 10.56 -13.60
C TRP A 71 -17.52 9.35 -14.00
N ASP A 72 -16.31 9.19 -13.48
CA ASP A 72 -15.44 8.05 -13.83
C ASP A 72 -15.95 6.70 -13.26
N LYS A 73 -16.94 6.75 -12.37
CA LYS A 73 -17.67 5.57 -11.87
C LYS A 73 -19.14 5.65 -12.28
N LYS A 74 -19.64 4.62 -12.95
CA LYS A 74 -21.01 4.60 -13.50
C LYS A 74 -22.10 4.72 -12.45
N ASP A 75 -21.93 4.10 -11.27
CA ASP A 75 -22.90 4.16 -10.19
C ASP A 75 -23.04 5.56 -9.56
N ALA A 76 -22.06 6.45 -9.74
CA ALA A 76 -22.17 7.84 -9.32
C ALA A 76 -23.29 8.58 -10.07
N ILE A 77 -23.53 8.23 -11.34
CA ILE A 77 -24.54 8.89 -12.20
C ILE A 77 -25.96 8.68 -11.65
N GLU A 78 -26.27 7.45 -11.22
CA GLU A 78 -27.57 7.12 -10.63
C GLU A 78 -27.67 7.65 -9.19
N TYR A 79 -26.60 7.45 -8.42
CA TYR A 79 -26.59 7.80 -7.01
C TYR A 79 -26.70 9.28 -6.72
N ILE A 80 -26.10 10.16 -7.54
CA ILE A 80 -26.08 11.61 -7.30
C ILE A 80 -27.48 12.23 -7.41
N GLY A 81 -28.38 11.62 -8.17
CA GLY A 81 -29.77 12.05 -8.26
C GLY A 81 -30.56 11.86 -6.95
N ASP A 82 -30.16 10.87 -6.15
CA ASP A 82 -30.83 10.47 -4.91
C ASP A 82 -30.12 11.01 -3.65
N GLU A 83 -28.87 11.49 -3.77
CA GLU A 83 -28.08 11.96 -2.62
C GLU A 83 -27.88 13.47 -2.63
N PRO A 84 -28.73 14.23 -1.91
CA PRO A 84 -28.69 15.70 -1.92
C PRO A 84 -27.44 16.31 -1.28
N ARG A 85 -26.62 15.52 -0.58
CA ARG A 85 -25.36 15.97 0.03
C ARG A 85 -24.16 15.82 -0.90
N LEU A 86 -24.34 15.28 -2.10
CA LEU A 86 -23.31 15.21 -3.14
C LEU A 86 -23.59 16.28 -4.20
N VAL A 87 -22.75 17.32 -4.23
CA VAL A 87 -22.90 18.49 -5.09
C VAL A 87 -21.92 18.39 -6.25
N ARG A 88 -22.44 18.39 -7.50
CA ARG A 88 -21.62 18.37 -8.72
C ARG A 88 -21.21 19.80 -9.15
N PRO A 89 -20.28 19.96 -10.10
CA PRO A 89 -20.06 21.29 -10.69
C PRO A 89 -21.33 21.88 -11.32
N ALA A 90 -21.67 23.11 -10.91
CA ALA A 90 -22.90 23.79 -11.35
C ALA A 90 -22.86 24.18 -12.83
N ASN A 91 -21.69 24.42 -13.37
CA ASN A 91 -21.45 24.79 -14.76
C ASN A 91 -21.27 23.61 -15.72
N LEU A 92 -21.77 22.43 -15.37
CA LEU A 92 -21.97 21.33 -16.30
C LEU A 92 -23.25 21.55 -17.12
N PRO A 93 -23.35 20.95 -18.34
CA PRO A 93 -24.49 21.13 -19.23
C PRO A 93 -25.85 20.86 -18.57
N VAL A 94 -26.88 21.55 -19.03
CA VAL A 94 -28.27 21.35 -18.58
C VAL A 94 -28.68 19.89 -18.82
N GLY A 95 -29.34 19.28 -17.82
CA GLY A 95 -29.78 17.89 -17.87
C GLY A 95 -28.77 16.91 -17.25
N THR A 96 -27.58 17.37 -16.82
CA THR A 96 -26.65 16.54 -16.03
C THR A 96 -27.30 16.19 -14.69
N PRO A 97 -27.28 14.90 -14.26
CA PRO A 97 -27.86 14.47 -12.98
C PRO A 97 -27.27 15.18 -11.75
N GLY A 98 -28.07 15.34 -10.69
CA GLY A 98 -27.69 15.99 -9.44
C GLY A 98 -27.74 17.52 -9.50
N GLU A 99 -27.44 18.15 -8.38
CA GLU A 99 -27.49 19.61 -8.21
C GLU A 99 -26.09 20.21 -8.11
N GLY A 100 -25.89 21.43 -8.63
CA GLY A 100 -24.61 22.13 -8.63
C GLY A 100 -24.40 23.05 -7.43
N TRP A 101 -25.43 23.27 -6.64
CA TRP A 101 -25.41 24.04 -5.40
C TRP A 101 -26.59 23.65 -4.51
N ARG A 102 -26.44 23.83 -3.20
CA ARG A 102 -27.50 23.57 -2.24
C ARG A 102 -27.25 24.30 -0.93
N VAL A 103 -28.33 24.53 -0.15
CA VAL A 103 -28.25 25.08 1.22
C VAL A 103 -28.29 23.95 2.23
N PHE A 104 -27.31 23.95 3.14
CA PHE A 104 -27.18 23.00 4.23
C PHE A 104 -27.32 23.70 5.58
N LYS A 105 -27.84 23.00 6.56
CA LYS A 105 -27.91 23.49 7.93
C LYS A 105 -26.73 22.98 8.73
N ALA A 106 -25.85 23.88 9.14
CA ALA A 106 -24.75 23.57 10.04
C ALA A 106 -25.25 23.17 11.44
N SER A 107 -24.44 22.50 12.26
CA SER A 107 -24.82 22.00 13.59
C SER A 107 -25.20 23.12 14.56
N ASN A 108 -24.69 24.35 14.38
CA ASN A 108 -25.09 25.54 15.15
C ASN A 108 -26.37 26.22 14.62
N GLY A 109 -27.01 25.66 13.59
CA GLY A 109 -28.24 26.17 13.00
C GLY A 109 -28.07 27.13 11.83
N THR A 110 -26.86 27.60 11.52
CA THR A 110 -26.57 28.49 10.39
C THR A 110 -26.83 27.79 9.05
N LEU A 111 -27.48 28.50 8.14
CA LEU A 111 -27.69 28.04 6.77
C LEU A 111 -26.45 28.40 5.93
N VAL A 112 -25.84 27.39 5.32
CA VAL A 112 -24.65 27.52 4.49
C VAL A 112 -24.97 27.07 3.06
N GLY A 113 -24.82 27.96 2.10
CA GLY A 113 -24.86 27.63 0.68
C GLY A 113 -23.55 27.02 0.24
N VAL A 114 -23.58 25.83 -0.36
CA VAL A 114 -22.40 25.16 -0.95
C VAL A 114 -22.59 25.14 -2.45
N VAL A 115 -21.59 25.65 -3.17
CA VAL A 115 -21.53 25.69 -4.63
C VAL A 115 -20.27 24.96 -5.08
N ASN A 116 -20.40 24.08 -6.05
CA ASN A 116 -19.24 23.48 -6.72
C ASN A 116 -19.16 24.02 -8.17
N LEU A 117 -18.00 24.38 -8.62
CA LEU A 117 -17.72 24.87 -9.98
C LEU A 117 -16.48 24.17 -10.55
N ILE A 118 -16.42 24.06 -11.89
CA ILE A 118 -15.25 23.55 -12.60
C ILE A 118 -14.65 24.62 -13.51
N GLY A 119 -13.31 24.66 -13.60
CA GLY A 119 -12.58 25.52 -14.51
C GLY A 119 -12.71 25.08 -15.97
N ARG A 120 -12.21 25.93 -16.90
CA ARG A 120 -12.20 25.65 -18.34
C ARG A 120 -10.80 25.60 -18.94
N VAL A 121 -9.85 26.30 -18.31
CA VAL A 121 -8.48 26.37 -18.83
C VAL A 121 -7.77 25.06 -18.55
N PHE A 122 -7.42 24.32 -19.59
CA PHE A 122 -6.85 22.95 -19.56
C PHE A 122 -7.74 21.91 -18.89
N MET A 123 -9.05 22.18 -18.79
CA MET A 123 -10.06 21.28 -18.23
C MET A 123 -11.00 20.76 -19.33
N LYS A 124 -11.90 19.83 -18.96
CA LYS A 124 -12.98 19.39 -19.85
C LYS A 124 -13.94 20.56 -20.16
N GLU A 125 -14.63 20.51 -21.28
CA GLU A 125 -15.61 21.52 -21.67
C GLU A 125 -16.71 21.67 -20.63
N ALA A 126 -16.95 22.92 -20.22
CA ALA A 126 -17.99 23.32 -19.27
C ALA A 126 -18.45 24.75 -19.58
N ASP A 127 -19.61 25.13 -19.06
CA ASP A 127 -20.09 26.50 -19.12
C ASP A 127 -19.20 27.46 -18.32
N CYS A 128 -19.38 28.76 -18.53
CA CYS A 128 -18.57 29.78 -17.87
C CYS A 128 -18.81 29.81 -16.36
N ALA A 129 -17.81 29.43 -15.54
CA ALA A 129 -17.92 29.41 -14.08
C ALA A 129 -18.31 30.79 -13.50
N PHE A 130 -17.84 31.89 -14.08
CA PHE A 130 -18.18 33.26 -13.67
C PHE A 130 -19.66 33.60 -13.88
N ARG A 131 -20.18 33.31 -15.06
CA ARG A 131 -21.60 33.56 -15.36
C ARG A 131 -22.53 32.61 -14.59
N THR A 132 -22.12 31.36 -14.46
CA THR A 132 -22.87 30.38 -13.68
C THR A 132 -22.93 30.79 -12.20
N SER A 133 -21.82 31.26 -11.63
CA SER A 133 -21.79 31.75 -10.24
C SER A 133 -22.73 32.95 -10.06
N ASP A 134 -22.75 33.88 -11.01
CA ASP A 134 -23.69 35.03 -10.95
C ASP A 134 -25.15 34.55 -10.89
N ALA A 135 -25.56 33.65 -11.78
CA ALA A 135 -26.91 33.12 -11.82
C ALA A 135 -27.26 32.29 -10.56
N VAL A 136 -26.31 31.52 -10.02
CA VAL A 136 -26.51 30.77 -8.78
C VAL A 136 -26.68 31.70 -7.59
N LEU A 137 -25.86 32.76 -7.50
CA LEU A 137 -25.92 33.72 -6.38
C LEU A 137 -27.19 34.56 -6.36
N GLU A 138 -27.84 34.82 -7.50
CA GLU A 138 -29.15 35.46 -7.56
C GLU A 138 -30.24 34.67 -6.81
N GLN A 139 -30.12 33.33 -6.81
CA GLN A 139 -31.07 32.45 -6.13
C GLN A 139 -30.65 32.14 -4.70
N LEU A 140 -29.36 31.83 -4.51
CA LEU A 140 -28.80 31.39 -3.25
C LEU A 140 -28.73 32.53 -2.23
N GLY A 141 -28.43 33.77 -2.67
CA GLY A 141 -28.40 34.96 -1.82
C GLY A 141 -29.75 35.35 -1.21
N LYS A 142 -30.87 34.83 -1.74
CA LYS A 142 -32.20 34.96 -1.13
C LYS A 142 -32.42 34.05 0.07
N GLN A 143 -31.59 33.01 0.20
CA GLN A 143 -31.72 31.96 1.22
C GLN A 143 -30.67 32.08 2.33
N THR A 144 -29.45 32.48 2.00
CA THR A 144 -28.34 32.63 2.96
C THR A 144 -27.32 33.64 2.48
N ARG A 145 -26.58 34.25 3.44
CA ARG A 145 -25.41 35.09 3.18
C ARG A 145 -24.09 34.31 3.33
N THR A 146 -24.13 33.18 4.01
CA THR A 146 -22.95 32.33 4.23
C THR A 146 -22.83 31.35 3.06
N ILE A 147 -21.92 31.63 2.12
CA ILE A 147 -21.80 30.87 0.87
C ILE A 147 -20.35 30.42 0.70
N PHE A 148 -20.19 29.13 0.54
CA PHE A 148 -18.90 28.48 0.26
C PHE A 148 -18.86 27.99 -1.20
N VAL A 149 -17.75 28.28 -1.90
CA VAL A 149 -17.51 27.86 -3.29
C VAL A 149 -16.28 26.95 -3.34
N ASP A 150 -16.44 25.70 -3.77
CA ASP A 150 -15.36 24.82 -4.20
C ASP A 150 -15.16 25.02 -5.72
N PHE A 151 -14.00 25.58 -6.09
CA PHE A 151 -13.66 25.81 -7.48
C PHE A 151 -12.58 24.86 -7.97
N HIS A 152 -13.02 23.80 -8.61
CA HIS A 152 -12.19 22.72 -9.12
C HIS A 152 -11.57 23.09 -10.49
N ALA A 153 -10.37 23.64 -10.51
CA ALA A 153 -9.74 24.19 -11.71
C ALA A 153 -8.23 23.95 -11.76
N GLU A 154 -7.68 23.83 -12.98
CA GLU A 154 -6.24 23.61 -13.18
C GLU A 154 -5.44 24.89 -12.90
N THR A 155 -5.82 26.03 -13.52
CA THR A 155 -4.95 27.21 -13.52
C THR A 155 -5.16 28.13 -12.32
N THR A 156 -4.05 28.52 -11.71
CA THR A 156 -4.02 29.51 -10.61
C THR A 156 -4.68 30.83 -10.99
N ALA A 157 -4.45 31.31 -12.23
CA ALA A 157 -5.02 32.57 -12.70
C ALA A 157 -6.55 32.53 -12.74
N GLU A 158 -7.17 31.43 -13.19
CA GLU A 158 -8.62 31.28 -13.23
C GLU A 158 -9.22 31.25 -11.82
N LYS A 159 -8.56 30.54 -10.89
CA LYS A 159 -8.94 30.47 -9.47
C LYS A 159 -8.90 31.82 -8.78
N ILE A 160 -7.82 32.55 -8.93
CA ILE A 160 -7.65 33.91 -8.36
C ILE A 160 -8.68 34.87 -8.96
N ALA A 161 -8.88 34.81 -10.29
CA ALA A 161 -9.85 35.68 -10.97
C ALA A 161 -11.28 35.45 -10.47
N LEU A 162 -11.70 34.19 -10.24
CA LEU A 162 -13.01 33.89 -9.67
C LEU A 162 -13.12 34.40 -8.23
N GLY A 163 -12.07 34.29 -7.43
CA GLY A 163 -12.03 34.85 -6.08
C GLY A 163 -12.29 36.37 -6.07
N TRP A 164 -11.64 37.12 -6.95
CA TRP A 164 -11.87 38.57 -7.11
C TRP A 164 -13.26 38.90 -7.66
N HIS A 165 -13.77 38.10 -8.60
CA HIS A 165 -15.11 38.27 -9.15
C HIS A 165 -16.22 38.15 -8.09
N LEU A 166 -15.99 37.26 -7.11
CA LEU A 166 -16.93 36.93 -6.05
C LEU A 166 -16.65 37.67 -4.73
N ASP A 167 -15.63 38.53 -4.68
CA ASP A 167 -15.27 39.25 -3.45
C ASP A 167 -16.43 40.08 -2.90
N GLY A 168 -16.74 39.84 -1.61
CA GLY A 168 -17.86 40.48 -0.89
C GLY A 168 -19.24 39.86 -1.20
N ARG A 169 -19.32 38.90 -2.13
CA ARG A 169 -20.59 38.26 -2.53
C ARG A 169 -20.72 36.84 -1.95
N VAL A 170 -19.60 36.21 -1.55
CA VAL A 170 -19.55 34.89 -0.93
C VAL A 170 -18.62 34.94 0.28
N SER A 171 -18.71 33.93 1.16
CA SER A 171 -17.86 33.80 2.34
C SER A 171 -16.48 33.27 1.99
N ALA A 172 -16.40 32.33 1.06
CA ALA A 172 -15.13 31.73 0.66
C ALA A 172 -15.16 31.19 -0.78
N VAL A 173 -14.01 31.29 -1.47
CA VAL A 173 -13.70 30.62 -2.73
C VAL A 173 -12.41 29.82 -2.51
N ILE A 174 -12.53 28.50 -2.48
CA ILE A 174 -11.40 27.60 -2.24
C ILE A 174 -11.19 26.75 -3.49
N GLY A 175 -9.96 26.80 -4.04
CA GLY A 175 -9.58 26.01 -5.19
C GLY A 175 -9.21 24.57 -4.84
N THR A 176 -9.42 23.66 -5.80
CA THR A 176 -9.07 22.24 -5.76
C THR A 176 -8.49 21.78 -7.11
N HIS A 177 -8.12 20.53 -7.28
CA HIS A 177 -7.66 19.86 -8.51
C HIS A 177 -6.16 19.60 -8.59
N THR A 178 -5.28 20.55 -8.27
CA THR A 178 -3.84 20.36 -8.51
C THR A 178 -3.17 19.46 -7.47
N HIS A 179 -3.86 19.16 -6.37
CA HIS A 179 -3.39 18.32 -5.26
C HIS A 179 -2.20 18.90 -4.47
N VAL A 180 -1.79 20.13 -4.76
CA VAL A 180 -0.71 20.83 -4.06
C VAL A 180 -1.27 22.01 -3.30
N GLN A 181 -1.22 21.98 -1.96
CA GLN A 181 -1.72 23.08 -1.14
C GLN A 181 -0.89 24.34 -1.36
N THR A 182 -1.51 25.40 -1.88
CA THR A 182 -0.85 26.69 -2.13
C THR A 182 -0.73 27.52 -0.85
N ALA A 183 0.13 28.54 -0.87
CA ALA A 183 0.45 29.37 0.30
C ALA A 183 -0.13 30.79 0.19
N ASP A 184 -1.23 30.96 -0.52
CA ASP A 184 -1.86 32.25 -0.83
C ASP A 184 -3.19 32.47 -0.10
N ASP A 185 -3.40 31.78 1.03
CA ASP A 185 -4.58 31.93 1.88
C ASP A 185 -4.71 33.36 2.41
N ARG A 186 -5.84 34.00 2.10
CA ARG A 186 -6.12 35.38 2.50
C ARG A 186 -7.61 35.69 2.52
N ILE A 187 -7.96 36.78 3.19
CA ILE A 187 -9.28 37.40 3.09
C ILE A 187 -9.17 38.61 2.18
N LEU A 188 -9.98 38.66 1.14
CA LEU A 188 -10.04 39.77 0.19
C LEU A 188 -10.74 41.00 0.82
N PRO A 189 -10.58 42.22 0.26
CA PRO A 189 -11.11 43.45 0.84
C PRO A 189 -12.65 43.46 1.06
N GLY A 190 -13.42 42.75 0.22
CA GLY A 190 -14.87 42.57 0.38
C GLY A 190 -15.26 41.61 1.50
N GLY A 191 -14.32 40.83 2.04
CA GLY A 191 -14.51 39.90 3.13
C GLY A 191 -14.61 38.42 2.70
N THR A 192 -14.30 38.09 1.46
CA THR A 192 -14.26 36.71 0.97
C THR A 192 -12.92 36.04 1.27
N ALA A 193 -12.92 34.90 1.92
CA ALA A 193 -11.72 34.07 2.08
C ALA A 193 -11.36 33.38 0.76
N CYS A 194 -10.08 33.42 0.38
CA CYS A 194 -9.59 32.81 -0.86
C CYS A 194 -8.33 31.98 -0.64
N LEU A 195 -8.25 30.88 -1.39
CA LEU A 195 -7.07 30.03 -1.50
C LEU A 195 -7.05 29.38 -2.89
N SER A 196 -5.95 29.45 -3.60
CA SER A 196 -5.85 28.89 -4.97
C SER A 196 -5.97 27.39 -5.02
N ASP A 197 -5.42 26.64 -4.05
CA ASP A 197 -5.62 25.19 -3.97
C ASP A 197 -5.51 24.68 -2.53
N ALA A 198 -6.46 23.88 -2.12
CA ALA A 198 -6.49 23.26 -0.80
C ALA A 198 -5.57 22.03 -0.68
N GLY A 199 -5.05 21.53 -1.79
CA GLY A 199 -4.19 20.35 -1.85
C GLY A 199 -4.96 19.04 -1.95
N MET A 200 -4.44 17.97 -1.35
CA MET A 200 -5.07 16.65 -1.31
C MET A 200 -4.99 16.03 0.08
N THR A 201 -5.87 15.06 0.34
CA THR A 201 -5.83 14.20 1.53
C THR A 201 -5.52 12.77 1.10
N GLY A 202 -4.38 12.23 1.51
CA GLY A 202 -3.90 10.92 1.07
C GLY A 202 -2.40 10.73 1.27
N GLY A 203 -1.79 9.90 0.41
CA GLY A 203 -0.36 9.60 0.46
C GLY A 203 0.50 10.64 -0.25
N PHE A 204 1.46 11.24 0.45
CA PHE A 204 2.37 12.27 -0.07
C PHE A 204 3.67 11.70 -0.63
N ASP A 205 4.03 10.45 -0.28
CA ASP A 205 5.14 9.73 -0.93
C ASP A 205 4.71 9.22 -2.32
N SER A 206 4.37 10.17 -3.20
CA SER A 206 3.58 9.96 -4.41
C SER A 206 3.88 11.01 -5.50
N VAL A 207 3.25 10.85 -6.66
CA VAL A 207 3.06 11.93 -7.64
C VAL A 207 1.58 12.30 -7.60
N ILE A 208 1.28 13.42 -6.95
CA ILE A 208 -0.10 13.94 -6.75
C ILE A 208 -1.10 12.88 -6.24
N GLY A 209 -0.66 12.05 -5.27
CA GLY A 209 -1.50 11.02 -4.65
C GLY A 209 -1.41 9.64 -5.28
N MET A 210 -0.78 9.49 -6.45
CA MET A 210 -0.64 8.24 -7.18
C MET A 210 0.74 7.61 -6.99
N ASP A 211 0.82 6.28 -7.12
CA ASP A 211 2.06 5.52 -7.02
C ASP A 211 3.19 6.16 -7.84
N ARG A 212 4.28 6.47 -7.16
CA ARG A 212 5.43 7.18 -7.70
C ARG A 212 6.07 6.44 -8.87
N ALA A 213 6.22 5.14 -8.77
CA ALA A 213 6.92 4.36 -9.79
C ALA A 213 6.09 4.27 -11.08
N ALA A 214 4.78 4.03 -10.98
CA ALA A 214 3.87 4.02 -12.11
C ALA A 214 3.77 5.40 -12.78
N ALA A 215 3.66 6.47 -11.99
CA ALA A 215 3.62 7.83 -12.52
C ALA A 215 4.92 8.21 -13.25
N LEU A 216 6.09 7.90 -12.68
CA LEU A 216 7.37 8.14 -13.33
C LEU A 216 7.53 7.36 -14.64
N ARG A 217 7.14 6.07 -14.67
CA ARG A 217 7.17 5.31 -15.93
C ARG A 217 6.30 5.96 -17.00
N ARG A 218 5.09 6.40 -16.66
CA ARG A 218 4.21 7.09 -17.60
C ARG A 218 4.85 8.35 -18.18
N PHE A 219 5.52 9.17 -17.38
CA PHE A 219 6.22 10.37 -17.85
C PHE A 219 7.45 10.04 -18.70
N LEU A 220 8.22 9.01 -18.33
CA LEU A 220 9.44 8.64 -19.04
C LEU A 220 9.17 7.92 -20.37
N THR A 221 8.09 7.16 -20.46
CA THR A 221 7.81 6.30 -21.62
C THR A 221 6.65 6.79 -22.49
N LEU A 222 5.81 7.70 -21.98
CA LEU A 222 4.53 8.13 -22.57
C LEU A 222 3.55 6.98 -22.80
N MET A 223 3.81 5.79 -22.23
CA MET A 223 2.93 4.64 -22.33
C MET A 223 1.82 4.71 -21.28
N PRO A 224 0.61 4.19 -21.59
CA PRO A 224 -0.45 4.07 -20.60
C PRO A 224 -0.02 3.21 -19.41
N GLU A 225 -0.17 3.72 -18.21
CA GLU A 225 0.10 3.04 -16.94
C GLU A 225 -1.12 3.11 -16.05
N ARG A 226 -1.44 2.01 -15.38
CA ARG A 226 -2.49 2.01 -14.37
C ARG A 226 -1.96 2.69 -13.10
N LEU A 227 -2.52 3.85 -12.80
CA LEU A 227 -2.21 4.58 -11.57
C LEU A 227 -3.07 4.05 -10.41
N THR A 228 -2.44 3.85 -9.26
CA THR A 228 -3.09 3.47 -8.00
C THR A 228 -2.75 4.47 -6.90
N PRO A 229 -3.64 4.71 -5.93
CA PRO A 229 -3.36 5.60 -4.81
C PRO A 229 -2.14 5.16 -4.01
N ALA A 230 -1.28 6.10 -3.64
CA ALA A 230 -0.10 5.86 -2.80
C ALA A 230 -0.50 5.80 -1.32
N GLY A 231 0.16 4.92 -0.54
CA GLY A 231 -0.12 4.68 0.89
C GLY A 231 0.95 5.21 1.85
N GLY A 232 2.03 5.84 1.36
CA GLY A 232 3.12 6.37 2.18
C GLY A 232 2.96 7.84 2.52
N ASP A 233 3.53 8.27 3.68
CA ASP A 233 3.46 9.65 4.20
C ASP A 233 2.04 10.23 4.15
N LEU A 234 1.13 9.63 4.91
CA LEU A 234 -0.28 10.02 4.91
C LEU A 234 -0.48 11.38 5.58
N ARG A 235 -1.23 12.27 4.91
CA ARG A 235 -1.56 13.60 5.45
C ARG A 235 -2.98 14.00 5.09
N LEU A 236 -3.57 14.81 5.99
CA LEU A 236 -4.80 15.53 5.72
C LEU A 236 -4.46 16.97 5.35
N ASN A 237 -4.90 17.42 4.19
CA ASN A 237 -4.95 18.83 3.86
C ASN A 237 -6.39 19.33 3.97
N ALA A 238 -6.54 20.45 4.63
CA ALA A 238 -7.85 21.08 4.81
C ALA A 238 -7.72 22.61 4.94
N VAL A 239 -8.84 23.28 4.89
CA VAL A 239 -8.98 24.73 5.14
C VAL A 239 -10.02 24.95 6.24
N LEU A 240 -9.59 25.59 7.32
CA LEU A 240 -10.46 26.01 8.41
C LEU A 240 -10.91 27.45 8.14
N LEU A 241 -12.21 27.68 8.17
CA LEU A 241 -12.84 28.96 7.97
C LEU A 241 -13.67 29.34 9.22
N ALA A 242 -13.55 30.59 9.68
CA ALA A 242 -14.47 31.14 10.66
C ALA A 242 -15.27 32.25 9.97
N LEU A 243 -16.60 32.11 9.93
CA LEU A 243 -17.51 32.96 9.19
C LEU A 243 -18.44 33.71 10.15
N ASP A 244 -18.66 34.99 9.88
CA ASP A 244 -19.66 35.80 10.59
C ASP A 244 -21.03 35.51 10.03
N GLU A 245 -21.95 35.04 10.86
CA GLU A 245 -23.30 34.63 10.46
C GLU A 245 -24.18 35.79 10.02
N ALA A 246 -23.97 36.99 10.59
CA ALA A 246 -24.79 38.16 10.30
C ALA A 246 -24.43 38.77 8.93
N THR A 247 -23.15 38.78 8.60
CA THR A 247 -22.64 39.41 7.37
C THR A 247 -22.29 38.40 6.26
N GLY A 248 -22.10 37.13 6.59
CA GLY A 248 -21.59 36.12 5.70
C GLY A 248 -20.07 36.23 5.40
N LYS A 249 -19.37 37.21 5.99
CA LYS A 249 -17.95 37.47 5.73
C LYS A 249 -17.03 36.53 6.49
N ALA A 250 -15.90 36.18 5.87
CA ALA A 250 -14.84 35.44 6.54
C ALA A 250 -14.11 36.33 7.56
N GLN A 251 -13.87 35.81 8.75
CA GLN A 251 -13.06 36.42 9.80
C GLN A 251 -11.70 35.75 9.93
N ARG A 252 -11.61 34.47 9.49
CA ARG A 252 -10.38 33.69 9.51
C ARG A 252 -10.38 32.68 8.37
N ILE A 253 -9.22 32.53 7.76
CA ILE A 253 -8.85 31.41 6.91
C ILE A 253 -7.53 30.84 7.42
N GLN A 254 -7.43 29.52 7.51
CA GLN A 254 -6.22 28.85 7.93
C GLN A 254 -6.08 27.53 7.17
N ARG A 255 -4.94 27.34 6.53
CA ARG A 255 -4.56 26.06 5.95
C ARG A 255 -4.16 25.08 7.06
N LEU A 256 -4.57 23.84 6.91
CA LEU A 256 -4.16 22.74 7.75
C LEU A 256 -3.45 21.70 6.88
N GLN A 257 -2.26 21.28 7.29
CA GLN A 257 -1.60 20.09 6.77
C GLN A 257 -1.21 19.23 7.98
N ILE A 258 -1.92 18.14 8.17
CA ILE A 258 -1.78 17.32 9.37
C ILE A 258 -1.24 15.95 8.96
N PRO A 259 -0.02 15.60 9.39
CA PRO A 259 0.50 14.27 9.15
C PRO A 259 -0.31 13.24 9.96
N TYR A 260 -0.59 12.12 9.32
CA TYR A 260 -1.21 10.97 9.95
C TYR A 260 -0.24 9.80 9.97
N SER A 261 0.03 9.30 11.15
CA SER A 261 0.83 8.08 11.34
C SER A 261 -0.08 6.97 11.87
N ARG A 262 -0.20 5.89 11.11
CA ARG A 262 -0.90 4.68 11.56
C ARG A 262 -0.38 4.21 12.93
N ALA A 263 0.94 4.31 13.15
CA ALA A 263 1.57 3.94 14.41
C ALA A 263 1.20 4.86 15.60
N ALA A 264 0.93 6.15 15.35
CA ALA A 264 0.53 7.09 16.39
C ALA A 264 -0.97 6.99 16.75
N ALA A 265 -1.82 6.68 15.76
CA ALA A 265 -3.25 6.49 15.98
C ALA A 265 -3.56 5.26 16.87
N GLU A 266 -2.70 4.24 16.79
CA GLU A 266 -2.82 3.01 17.58
C GLU A 266 -2.40 3.18 19.06
N SER A 267 -1.73 4.28 19.42
CA SER A 267 -1.34 4.57 20.80
C SER A 267 -2.43 5.23 21.66
N THR A 268 -3.56 5.63 21.08
CA THR A 268 -4.67 6.34 21.75
C THR A 268 -5.92 5.47 21.94
N GLY A 269 -5.77 4.21 22.35
CA GLY A 269 -6.77 3.44 23.09
C GLY A 269 -8.16 3.24 22.47
N ALA A 270 -8.27 2.96 21.17
CA ALA A 270 -9.46 2.31 20.61
C ALA A 270 -9.20 0.80 20.55
N GLU A 271 -10.10 -0.02 21.09
CA GLU A 271 -10.01 -1.47 21.01
C GLU A 271 -9.88 -1.94 19.55
N PRO A 272 -8.91 -2.81 19.22
CA PRO A 272 -8.67 -3.23 17.84
C PRO A 272 -9.78 -4.19 17.37
N ALA A 273 -10.46 -3.83 16.32
CA ALA A 273 -11.20 -4.78 15.49
C ALA A 273 -10.19 -5.71 14.80
N GLY A 274 -9.65 -6.71 15.49
CA GLY A 274 -8.76 -7.77 15.01
C GLY A 274 -7.47 -7.30 14.28
N ALA A 275 -6.41 -8.13 14.30
CA ALA A 275 -5.14 -7.81 13.65
C ALA A 275 -5.29 -7.52 12.15
N LYS A 276 -4.57 -6.54 11.62
CA LYS A 276 -4.43 -6.31 10.18
C LYS A 276 -3.80 -7.53 9.52
N LEU A 277 -4.41 -8.04 8.46
CA LEU A 277 -3.87 -9.19 7.74
C LEU A 277 -2.74 -8.75 6.79
N LEU A 278 -1.57 -9.34 6.96
CA LEU A 278 -0.43 -9.16 6.08
C LEU A 278 -0.44 -10.26 5.01
N THR A 279 -1.24 -10.08 3.96
CA THR A 279 -1.35 -11.06 2.87
C THR A 279 -0.22 -10.89 1.87
N GLY A 280 0.35 -12.01 1.40
CA GLY A 280 1.43 -11.99 0.42
C GLY A 280 0.98 -11.87 -1.03
N ALA A 281 -0.31 -11.84 -1.32
CA ALA A 281 -0.81 -11.87 -2.71
C ALA A 281 -0.41 -10.63 -3.51
N GLU A 282 -0.69 -9.43 -2.98
CA GLU A 282 -0.36 -8.16 -3.65
C GLU A 282 1.15 -7.93 -3.80
N PRO A 283 1.98 -8.04 -2.73
CA PRO A 283 3.42 -7.83 -2.87
C PRO A 283 4.10 -8.90 -3.71
N ALA A 284 3.58 -10.14 -3.74
CA ALA A 284 4.07 -11.18 -4.65
C ALA A 284 3.75 -10.84 -6.12
N GLU A 285 2.54 -10.33 -6.40
CA GLU A 285 2.18 -9.89 -7.75
C GLU A 285 3.04 -8.71 -8.20
N ALA A 286 3.24 -7.70 -7.36
CA ALA A 286 4.15 -6.58 -7.65
C ALA A 286 5.57 -7.08 -7.97
N THR A 287 6.07 -8.07 -7.20
CA THR A 287 7.39 -8.69 -7.45
C THR A 287 7.43 -9.47 -8.76
N ARG A 288 6.35 -10.17 -9.14
CA ARG A 288 6.27 -10.86 -10.44
C ARG A 288 6.21 -9.89 -11.62
N ILE A 289 5.51 -8.78 -11.47
CA ILE A 289 5.47 -7.71 -12.48
C ILE A 289 6.87 -7.10 -12.66
N GLU A 290 7.58 -6.79 -11.56
CA GLU A 290 8.97 -6.33 -11.60
C GLU A 290 9.85 -7.33 -12.37
N ALA A 291 9.76 -8.62 -12.04
CA ALA A 291 10.52 -9.67 -12.71
C ALA A 291 10.19 -9.77 -14.22
N LYS A 292 8.91 -9.72 -14.60
CA LYS A 292 8.49 -9.73 -16.01
C LYS A 292 9.08 -8.58 -16.83
N ILE A 293 9.03 -7.36 -16.29
CA ILE A 293 9.57 -6.17 -16.94
C ILE A 293 11.08 -6.35 -17.18
N ARG A 294 11.82 -6.79 -16.16
CA ARG A 294 13.27 -7.01 -16.26
C ARG A 294 13.61 -8.18 -17.19
N ALA A 295 12.79 -9.24 -17.21
CA ALA A 295 12.94 -10.35 -18.14
C ALA A 295 12.78 -9.91 -19.61
N SER A 296 11.77 -9.06 -19.92
CA SER A 296 11.60 -8.58 -21.29
C SER A 296 12.81 -7.80 -21.79
N VAL A 297 13.41 -6.95 -20.95
CA VAL A 297 14.65 -6.22 -21.30
C VAL A 297 15.82 -7.17 -21.64
N LEU A 298 15.97 -8.26 -20.89
CA LEU A 298 16.99 -9.27 -21.18
C LEU A 298 16.70 -10.01 -22.49
N ILE A 299 15.45 -10.42 -22.69
CA ILE A 299 15.02 -11.15 -23.91
C ILE A 299 15.20 -10.27 -25.16
N ASP A 300 14.84 -9.01 -25.10
CA ASP A 300 15.05 -8.03 -26.18
C ASP A 300 16.54 -7.82 -26.49
N ALA A 301 17.41 -7.99 -25.47
CA ALA A 301 18.86 -7.99 -25.62
C ALA A 301 19.44 -9.34 -26.07
N GLY A 302 18.61 -10.33 -26.40
CA GLY A 302 19.00 -11.66 -26.87
C GLY A 302 19.39 -12.63 -25.75
N ILE A 303 19.07 -12.32 -24.47
CA ILE A 303 19.40 -13.15 -23.31
C ILE A 303 18.12 -13.76 -22.75
N THR A 304 17.93 -15.05 -22.94
CA THR A 304 16.79 -15.77 -22.35
C THR A 304 17.16 -16.29 -20.97
N PRO A 305 16.59 -15.78 -19.87
CA PRO A 305 16.88 -16.28 -18.52
C PRO A 305 16.52 -17.76 -18.41
N LYS A 306 17.37 -18.56 -17.76
CA LYS A 306 17.16 -20.01 -17.59
C LYS A 306 17.44 -20.42 -16.15
N LEU A 307 16.48 -21.17 -15.56
CA LEU A 307 16.54 -21.74 -14.21
C LEU A 307 16.59 -23.26 -14.28
N ALA A 308 17.55 -23.87 -13.62
CA ALA A 308 17.56 -25.30 -13.36
C ALA A 308 16.91 -25.61 -12.00
N LEU A 309 15.83 -26.41 -12.00
CA LEU A 309 15.15 -26.89 -10.80
C LEU A 309 15.55 -28.34 -10.55
N VAL A 310 16.31 -28.56 -9.46
CA VAL A 310 16.85 -29.87 -9.08
C VAL A 310 16.05 -30.45 -7.91
N SER A 311 15.67 -31.73 -7.99
CA SER A 311 14.99 -32.45 -6.90
C SER A 311 15.46 -33.92 -6.85
N VAL A 312 15.35 -34.53 -5.66
CA VAL A 312 15.60 -35.95 -5.43
C VAL A 312 14.43 -36.58 -4.72
N GLY A 313 13.85 -37.62 -5.31
CA GLY A 313 12.65 -38.30 -4.80
C GLY A 313 11.35 -37.70 -5.28
N ASP A 314 10.23 -38.21 -4.75
CA ASP A 314 8.83 -37.93 -5.19
C ASP A 314 7.95 -37.35 -4.08
N ASP A 315 8.53 -36.61 -3.11
CA ASP A 315 7.73 -36.03 -2.04
C ASP A 315 6.59 -35.17 -2.59
N PRO A 316 5.30 -35.47 -2.29
CA PRO A 316 4.16 -34.77 -2.87
C PRO A 316 4.12 -33.27 -2.56
N ALA A 317 4.63 -32.86 -1.40
CA ALA A 317 4.68 -31.45 -1.04
C ALA A 317 5.70 -30.69 -1.89
N SER A 318 6.90 -31.27 -2.06
CA SER A 318 7.95 -30.74 -2.93
C SER A 318 7.47 -30.62 -4.37
N GLN A 319 6.73 -31.59 -4.90
CA GLN A 319 6.20 -31.55 -6.27
C GLN A 319 5.21 -30.41 -6.49
N VAL A 320 4.35 -30.11 -5.51
CA VAL A 320 3.42 -28.96 -5.59
C VAL A 320 4.19 -27.63 -5.65
N TYR A 321 5.21 -27.46 -4.82
CA TYR A 321 6.04 -26.25 -4.82
C TYR A 321 6.86 -26.11 -6.11
N MET A 322 7.45 -27.21 -6.59
CA MET A 322 8.18 -27.26 -7.85
C MET A 322 7.27 -26.84 -9.03
N LYS A 323 6.03 -27.34 -9.07
CA LYS A 323 5.05 -26.97 -10.08
C LYS A 323 4.76 -25.47 -10.05
N LYS A 324 4.47 -24.90 -8.88
CA LYS A 324 4.19 -23.45 -8.73
C LYS A 324 5.40 -22.60 -9.14
N LYS A 325 6.62 -22.99 -8.75
CA LYS A 325 7.85 -22.29 -9.16
C LYS A 325 8.05 -22.34 -10.68
N HIS A 326 7.80 -23.51 -11.28
CA HIS A 326 7.90 -23.70 -12.73
C HIS A 326 6.90 -22.78 -13.47
N GLU A 327 5.63 -22.82 -13.08
CA GLU A 327 4.56 -21.99 -13.68
C GLU A 327 4.91 -20.50 -13.58
N ALA A 328 5.25 -20.01 -12.39
CA ALA A 328 5.60 -18.61 -12.16
C ALA A 328 6.84 -18.15 -12.96
N CYS A 329 7.86 -19.00 -13.10
CA CYS A 329 9.04 -18.73 -13.91
C CYS A 329 8.68 -18.66 -15.40
N SER A 330 7.89 -19.62 -15.90
CA SER A 330 7.46 -19.67 -17.29
C SER A 330 6.60 -18.44 -17.67
N GLU A 331 5.69 -18.03 -16.79
CA GLU A 331 4.88 -16.82 -16.95
C GLU A 331 5.73 -15.52 -17.01
N ALA A 332 6.91 -15.54 -16.40
CA ALA A 332 7.86 -14.42 -16.45
C ALA A 332 8.84 -14.48 -17.63
N GLY A 333 8.70 -15.46 -18.54
CA GLY A 333 9.61 -15.63 -19.67
C GLY A 333 10.93 -16.34 -19.34
N ILE A 334 11.03 -17.02 -18.19
CA ILE A 334 12.19 -17.81 -17.80
C ILE A 334 12.05 -19.24 -18.32
N VAL A 335 13.04 -19.73 -19.03
CA VAL A 335 13.12 -21.16 -19.41
C VAL A 335 13.47 -22.00 -18.19
N VAL A 336 12.68 -23.03 -17.90
CA VAL A 336 12.87 -23.89 -16.74
C VAL A 336 13.32 -25.28 -17.16
N GLU A 337 14.52 -25.69 -16.74
CA GLU A 337 15.04 -27.05 -16.88
C GLU A 337 14.77 -27.83 -15.60
N ARG A 338 13.93 -28.87 -15.67
CA ARG A 338 13.66 -29.75 -14.52
C ARG A 338 14.65 -30.91 -14.51
N VAL A 339 15.37 -31.04 -13.42
CA VAL A 339 16.32 -32.14 -13.17
C VAL A 339 15.83 -32.93 -11.96
N GLN A 340 15.18 -34.04 -12.20
CA GLN A 340 14.62 -34.91 -11.16
C GLN A 340 15.42 -36.20 -11.07
N PHE A 341 15.88 -36.48 -9.86
CA PHE A 341 16.59 -37.74 -9.55
C PHE A 341 15.62 -38.68 -8.79
N PRO A 342 15.72 -39.98 -9.02
CA PRO A 342 14.99 -40.96 -8.22
C PRO A 342 15.44 -40.96 -6.76
N ALA A 343 14.57 -41.43 -5.86
CA ALA A 343 14.96 -41.73 -4.48
C ALA A 343 16.11 -42.79 -4.47
N GLY A 344 17.08 -42.62 -3.58
CA GLY A 344 18.28 -43.49 -3.52
C GLY A 344 19.47 -42.99 -4.34
N THR A 345 19.32 -41.87 -5.11
CA THR A 345 20.47 -41.24 -5.78
C THR A 345 21.48 -40.74 -4.76
N THR A 346 22.76 -40.97 -5.01
CA THR A 346 23.84 -40.57 -4.12
C THR A 346 24.13 -39.08 -4.17
N THR A 347 24.73 -38.55 -3.10
CA THR A 347 25.18 -37.15 -3.06
C THR A 347 26.10 -36.81 -4.22
N ASP A 348 27.05 -37.68 -4.55
CA ASP A 348 28.05 -37.43 -5.60
C ASP A 348 27.43 -37.34 -6.99
N GLU A 349 26.42 -38.15 -7.28
CA GLU A 349 25.68 -38.07 -8.56
C GLU A 349 24.96 -36.75 -8.71
N VAL A 350 24.29 -36.27 -7.65
CA VAL A 350 23.58 -34.97 -7.64
C VAL A 350 24.59 -33.83 -7.77
N VAL A 351 25.68 -33.85 -6.99
CA VAL A 351 26.77 -32.85 -7.02
C VAL A 351 27.38 -32.76 -8.41
N LYS A 352 27.68 -33.91 -9.04
CA LYS A 352 28.21 -33.96 -10.41
C LYS A 352 27.29 -33.21 -11.41
N ARG A 353 25.99 -33.46 -11.33
CA ARG A 353 25.03 -32.80 -12.21
C ARG A 353 24.89 -31.30 -11.91
N VAL A 354 24.85 -30.91 -10.63
CA VAL A 354 24.79 -29.50 -10.21
C VAL A 354 26.02 -28.73 -10.70
N ARG A 355 27.22 -29.32 -10.62
CA ARG A 355 28.46 -28.73 -11.18
C ARG A 355 28.40 -28.57 -12.70
N GLN A 356 27.82 -29.53 -13.43
CA GLN A 356 27.60 -29.40 -14.88
C GLN A 356 26.68 -28.24 -15.21
N LEU A 357 25.56 -28.12 -14.49
CA LEU A 357 24.64 -26.99 -14.64
C LEU A 357 25.33 -25.66 -14.26
N GLY A 358 26.16 -25.67 -13.24
CA GLY A 358 26.96 -24.52 -12.83
C GLY A 358 27.96 -24.06 -13.90
N ALA A 359 28.55 -24.99 -14.64
CA ALA A 359 29.47 -24.69 -15.73
C ALA A 359 28.79 -24.30 -17.05
N ASP A 360 27.49 -24.59 -17.21
CA ASP A 360 26.73 -24.23 -18.40
C ASP A 360 26.43 -22.72 -18.44
N PRO A 361 26.95 -21.94 -19.41
CA PRO A 361 26.71 -20.49 -19.50
C PRO A 361 25.24 -20.14 -19.84
N SER A 362 24.48 -21.10 -20.37
CA SER A 362 23.05 -20.88 -20.65
C SER A 362 22.17 -20.97 -19.41
N VAL A 363 22.66 -21.57 -18.31
CA VAL A 363 21.95 -21.69 -17.04
C VAL A 363 22.31 -20.49 -16.15
N HIS A 364 21.35 -19.64 -15.84
CA HIS A 364 21.56 -18.42 -15.06
C HIS A 364 21.30 -18.62 -13.57
N GLY A 365 20.34 -19.49 -13.21
CA GLY A 365 20.03 -19.84 -11.83
C GLY A 365 19.90 -21.34 -11.61
N ILE A 366 20.28 -21.80 -10.40
CA ILE A 366 20.12 -23.19 -9.96
C ILE A 366 19.37 -23.15 -8.61
N LEU A 367 18.30 -23.93 -8.51
CA LEU A 367 17.54 -24.12 -7.30
C LEU A 367 17.45 -25.61 -6.97
N VAL A 368 17.86 -25.97 -5.76
CA VAL A 368 17.76 -27.34 -5.23
C VAL A 368 16.58 -27.38 -4.25
N GLN A 369 15.54 -28.14 -4.61
CA GLN A 369 14.34 -28.27 -3.77
C GLN A 369 14.63 -29.17 -2.57
N LEU A 370 14.66 -28.59 -1.38
CA LEU A 370 14.81 -29.32 -0.11
C LEU A 370 13.45 -29.77 0.44
N PRO A 371 13.41 -30.86 1.24
CA PRO A 371 14.53 -31.77 1.54
C PRO A 371 14.82 -32.70 0.37
N LEU A 372 16.07 -33.19 0.30
CA LEU A 372 16.44 -34.27 -0.62
C LEU A 372 16.12 -35.63 0.00
N ALA A 373 15.70 -36.59 -0.82
CA ALA A 373 15.54 -37.96 -0.36
C ALA A 373 16.89 -38.60 -0.05
N ALA A 374 16.97 -39.39 1.03
CA ALA A 374 18.17 -40.11 1.39
C ALA A 374 18.63 -41.05 0.24
N PRO A 375 19.96 -41.28 0.06
CA PRO A 375 21.06 -40.86 0.91
C PRO A 375 21.67 -39.48 0.54
N ALA A 376 21.04 -38.70 -0.32
CA ALA A 376 21.56 -37.40 -0.75
C ALA A 376 21.60 -36.37 0.41
N HIS A 377 22.76 -35.73 0.61
CA HIS A 377 22.98 -34.70 1.62
C HIS A 377 22.84 -33.29 1.03
N GLY A 378 21.87 -32.49 1.54
CA GLY A 378 21.56 -31.18 1.02
C GLY A 378 22.73 -30.20 1.07
N ASP A 379 23.47 -30.13 2.17
CA ASP A 379 24.54 -29.15 2.36
C ASP A 379 25.65 -29.31 1.30
N ALA A 380 26.09 -30.52 1.03
CA ALA A 380 27.10 -30.78 0.00
C ALA A 380 26.62 -30.44 -1.42
N VAL A 381 25.31 -30.61 -1.69
CA VAL A 381 24.71 -30.25 -2.97
C VAL A 381 24.58 -28.74 -3.11
N LEU A 382 24.21 -28.03 -2.04
CA LEU A 382 24.12 -26.57 -2.03
C LEU A 382 25.50 -25.91 -2.23
N GLU A 383 26.55 -26.43 -1.59
CA GLU A 383 27.93 -25.95 -1.76
C GLU A 383 28.48 -26.19 -3.18
N ALA A 384 27.90 -27.10 -3.93
CA ALA A 384 28.31 -27.37 -5.32
C ALA A 384 27.73 -26.35 -6.33
N ILE A 385 26.77 -25.55 -5.93
CA ILE A 385 26.18 -24.48 -6.77
C ILE A 385 27.16 -23.30 -6.83
N PRO A 386 27.50 -22.74 -8.00
CA PRO A 386 28.25 -21.48 -8.02
C PRO A 386 27.50 -20.37 -7.32
N PRO A 387 28.12 -19.58 -6.42
CA PRO A 387 27.44 -18.52 -5.67
C PRO A 387 26.69 -17.51 -6.55
N SER A 388 27.16 -17.28 -7.77
CA SER A 388 26.52 -16.39 -8.77
C SER A 388 25.25 -16.97 -9.40
N LYS A 389 24.98 -18.26 -9.22
CA LYS A 389 23.80 -18.98 -9.73
C LYS A 389 22.90 -19.54 -8.62
N ASP A 390 23.27 -19.33 -7.37
CA ASP A 390 22.51 -19.73 -6.18
C ASP A 390 21.35 -18.77 -5.93
N VAL A 391 20.25 -18.94 -6.66
CA VAL A 391 19.09 -18.04 -6.61
C VAL A 391 18.24 -18.16 -5.35
N ASP A 392 18.45 -19.22 -4.56
CA ASP A 392 17.84 -19.38 -3.23
C ASP A 392 18.68 -18.76 -2.10
N GLY A 393 19.95 -18.38 -2.37
CA GLY A 393 20.82 -17.68 -1.42
C GLY A 393 21.32 -18.56 -0.26
N PHE A 394 21.39 -19.87 -0.43
CA PHE A 394 21.79 -20.81 0.64
C PHE A 394 23.29 -21.15 0.65
N HIS A 395 24.02 -20.79 -0.41
CA HIS A 395 25.45 -21.03 -0.48
C HIS A 395 26.19 -20.27 0.64
N PRO A 396 27.18 -20.89 1.32
CA PRO A 396 27.92 -20.27 2.42
C PRO A 396 28.55 -18.91 2.07
N GLU A 397 29.02 -18.73 0.83
CA GLU A 397 29.52 -17.43 0.37
C GLU A 397 28.42 -16.35 0.36
N ASN A 398 27.22 -16.64 -0.14
CA ASN A 398 26.11 -15.71 -0.11
C ASN A 398 25.70 -15.37 1.33
N ALA A 399 25.66 -16.37 2.22
CA ALA A 399 25.39 -16.17 3.64
C ALA A 399 26.45 -15.30 4.32
N GLY A 400 27.73 -15.50 4.02
CA GLY A 400 28.83 -14.67 4.50
C GLY A 400 28.76 -13.24 3.98
N ARG A 401 28.48 -13.06 2.70
CA ARG A 401 28.30 -11.74 2.07
C ARG A 401 27.12 -10.98 2.67
N LEU A 402 25.99 -11.67 2.94
CA LEU A 402 24.85 -11.09 3.64
C LEU A 402 25.24 -10.61 5.04
N ALA A 403 25.99 -11.43 5.78
CA ALA A 403 26.42 -11.10 7.14
C ALA A 403 27.32 -9.85 7.22
N VAL A 404 28.14 -9.59 6.19
CA VAL A 404 29.02 -8.41 6.13
C VAL A 404 28.45 -7.26 5.29
N GLY A 405 27.20 -7.38 4.82
CA GLY A 405 26.50 -6.32 4.07
C GLY A 405 26.98 -6.14 2.63
N LEU A 406 27.55 -7.15 2.01
CA LEU A 406 27.96 -7.13 0.61
C LEU A 406 26.83 -7.63 -0.32
N PRO A 407 26.80 -7.19 -1.60
CA PRO A 407 25.82 -7.68 -2.57
C PRO A 407 25.87 -9.21 -2.71
N CYS A 408 24.75 -9.89 -2.53
CA CYS A 408 24.61 -11.35 -2.60
C CYS A 408 23.20 -11.74 -3.06
N PHE A 409 22.94 -13.03 -3.19
CA PHE A 409 21.58 -13.56 -3.19
C PHE A 409 21.13 -13.76 -1.74
N ILE A 410 19.93 -13.33 -1.46
CA ILE A 410 19.31 -13.40 -0.13
C ILE A 410 18.29 -14.52 -0.15
N PRO A 411 18.24 -15.38 0.89
CA PRO A 411 17.24 -16.43 0.96
C PRO A 411 15.82 -15.92 0.72
N ALA A 412 15.09 -16.60 -0.18
CA ALA A 412 13.81 -16.11 -0.69
C ALA A 412 12.77 -15.85 0.41
N THR A 413 12.69 -16.73 1.43
CA THR A 413 11.72 -16.57 2.53
C THR A 413 12.03 -15.35 3.42
N PRO A 414 13.23 -15.15 3.96
CA PRO A 414 13.61 -13.95 4.69
C PRO A 414 13.43 -12.65 3.89
N PHE A 415 13.83 -12.67 2.63
CA PHE A 415 13.66 -11.51 1.77
C PHE A 415 12.18 -11.22 1.47
N GLY A 416 11.37 -12.27 1.34
CA GLY A 416 9.91 -12.17 1.19
C GLY A 416 9.24 -11.56 2.41
N VAL A 417 9.67 -11.95 3.60
CA VAL A 417 9.20 -11.35 4.86
C VAL A 417 9.54 -9.86 4.90
N LEU A 418 10.79 -9.49 4.58
CA LEU A 418 11.19 -8.07 4.55
C LEU A 418 10.34 -7.26 3.56
N ARG A 419 10.19 -7.74 2.31
CA ARG A 419 9.35 -7.07 1.31
C ARG A 419 7.88 -6.98 1.72
N LEU A 420 7.37 -8.01 2.40
CA LEU A 420 6.02 -8.00 2.96
C LEU A 420 5.87 -6.90 4.02
N LEU A 421 6.79 -6.81 4.97
CA LEU A 421 6.80 -5.78 6.00
C LEU A 421 6.90 -4.38 5.40
N GLN A 422 7.74 -4.19 4.38
CA GLN A 422 7.89 -2.92 3.65
C GLN A 422 6.62 -2.55 2.87
N HIS A 423 5.97 -3.52 2.21
CA HIS A 423 4.73 -3.28 1.46
C HIS A 423 3.59 -2.77 2.36
N TYR A 424 3.55 -3.23 3.60
CA TYR A 424 2.55 -2.80 4.58
C TYR A 424 3.01 -1.64 5.46
N ASP A 425 4.14 -0.98 5.10
CA ASP A 425 4.71 0.17 5.82
C ASP A 425 4.93 -0.12 7.31
N ILE A 426 5.35 -1.36 7.65
CA ILE A 426 5.68 -1.70 9.03
C ILE A 426 6.98 -1.01 9.42
N PRO A 427 6.97 -0.13 10.44
CA PRO A 427 8.18 0.58 10.87
C PRO A 427 9.17 -0.41 11.50
N LEU A 428 10.39 -0.46 10.94
CA LEU A 428 11.44 -1.39 11.38
C LEU A 428 12.51 -0.68 12.21
N ARG A 429 12.93 0.51 11.79
CA ARG A 429 14.04 1.23 12.39
C ARG A 429 13.84 1.49 13.89
N GLY A 430 14.83 1.08 14.70
CA GLY A 430 14.81 1.23 16.15
C GLY A 430 13.83 0.30 16.87
N LYS A 431 13.17 -0.63 16.17
CA LYS A 431 12.27 -1.62 16.74
C LYS A 431 13.01 -2.90 17.13
N HIS A 432 12.42 -3.67 18.06
CA HIS A 432 12.94 -4.95 18.48
C HIS A 432 12.24 -6.09 17.73
N ALA A 433 13.02 -6.88 17.01
CA ALA A 433 12.55 -8.12 16.42
C ALA A 433 13.00 -9.34 17.24
N VAL A 434 12.09 -10.29 17.42
CA VAL A 434 12.44 -11.62 17.94
C VAL A 434 12.18 -12.63 16.84
N VAL A 435 13.22 -13.36 16.46
CA VAL A 435 13.16 -14.45 15.46
C VAL A 435 13.21 -15.78 16.18
N LEU A 436 12.12 -16.51 16.18
CA LEU A 436 12.03 -17.86 16.73
C LEU A 436 12.45 -18.86 15.67
N GLY A 437 13.62 -19.43 15.84
CA GLY A 437 14.26 -20.35 14.91
C GLY A 437 15.66 -19.87 14.49
N ARG A 438 16.60 -20.84 14.27
CA ARG A 438 17.99 -20.54 13.87
C ARG A 438 18.48 -21.34 12.68
N SER A 439 17.55 -21.77 11.81
CA SER A 439 17.92 -22.49 10.59
C SER A 439 18.78 -21.60 9.69
N HIS A 440 19.65 -22.23 8.89
CA HIS A 440 20.48 -21.51 7.91
C HIS A 440 19.65 -20.98 6.72
N ILE A 441 18.45 -21.53 6.50
CA ILE A 441 17.57 -21.15 5.40
C ILE A 441 16.60 -20.02 5.75
N VAL A 442 16.23 -19.84 7.03
CA VAL A 442 15.25 -18.81 7.46
C VAL A 442 15.75 -18.01 8.65
N GLY A 443 15.94 -18.62 9.82
CA GLY A 443 16.12 -17.89 11.07
C GLY A 443 17.36 -17.00 11.12
N ARG A 444 18.53 -17.54 10.79
CA ARG A 444 19.78 -16.77 10.75
C ARG A 444 19.78 -15.66 9.70
N PRO A 445 19.46 -15.95 8.42
CA PRO A 445 19.39 -14.89 7.41
C PRO A 445 18.32 -13.84 7.70
N MET A 446 17.19 -14.21 8.32
CA MET A 446 16.17 -13.27 8.75
C MET A 446 16.71 -12.28 9.78
N ALA A 447 17.37 -12.79 10.82
CA ALA A 447 17.96 -11.94 11.86
C ALA A 447 19.05 -11.02 11.30
N THR A 448 19.93 -11.54 10.42
CA THR A 448 20.94 -10.75 9.74
C THR A 448 20.32 -9.64 8.89
N LEU A 449 19.28 -9.97 8.14
CA LEU A 449 18.60 -9.03 7.24
C LEU A 449 17.91 -7.90 8.03
N LEU A 450 17.18 -8.22 9.10
CA LEU A 450 16.50 -7.23 9.92
C LEU A 450 17.46 -6.32 10.70
N SER A 451 18.64 -6.80 11.09
CA SER A 451 19.67 -6.01 11.76
C SER A 451 20.59 -5.22 10.82
N SER A 452 20.46 -5.43 9.49
CA SER A 452 21.30 -4.74 8.51
C SER A 452 21.02 -3.24 8.43
N LYS A 453 22.01 -2.47 7.93
CA LYS A 453 21.84 -1.03 7.67
C LYS A 453 20.66 -0.77 6.73
N GLY A 454 19.82 0.16 7.11
CA GLY A 454 18.59 0.51 6.38
C GLY A 454 17.34 -0.15 6.94
N GLN A 455 17.45 -1.31 7.62
CA GLN A 455 16.38 -1.89 8.44
C GLN A 455 16.55 -1.46 9.91
N ASP A 456 17.79 -1.46 10.41
CA ASP A 456 18.22 -0.88 11.69
C ASP A 456 17.41 -1.39 12.91
N MET A 457 17.02 -2.67 12.92
CA MET A 457 16.34 -3.30 14.05
C MET A 457 17.35 -3.86 15.06
N THR A 458 16.94 -3.89 16.33
CA THR A 458 17.57 -4.76 17.34
C THR A 458 16.96 -6.15 17.19
N VAL A 459 17.79 -7.21 17.06
CA VAL A 459 17.29 -8.56 16.79
C VAL A 459 17.76 -9.56 17.84
N THR A 460 16.82 -10.32 18.38
CA THR A 460 17.08 -11.47 19.27
C THR A 460 16.68 -12.76 18.57
N ILE A 461 17.55 -13.78 18.59
CA ILE A 461 17.25 -15.11 18.06
C ILE A 461 16.91 -16.04 19.23
N GLY A 462 15.69 -16.60 19.23
CA GLY A 462 15.26 -17.67 20.13
C GLY A 462 15.31 -19.02 19.44
N HIS A 463 15.70 -20.09 20.14
CA HIS A 463 15.81 -21.42 19.53
C HIS A 463 15.58 -22.58 20.51
N SER A 464 15.52 -23.80 20.02
CA SER A 464 15.24 -25.02 20.81
C SER A 464 16.23 -25.31 21.96
N GLY A 465 17.38 -24.65 21.99
CA GLY A 465 18.32 -24.73 23.13
C GLY A 465 17.99 -23.76 24.25
N SER A 466 17.02 -22.85 24.07
CA SER A 466 16.51 -21.98 25.12
C SER A 466 15.29 -22.64 25.80
N GLY A 467 15.07 -22.36 27.08
CA GLY A 467 13.87 -22.81 27.79
C GLY A 467 12.60 -22.19 27.22
N VAL A 468 11.48 -22.90 27.30
CA VAL A 468 10.18 -22.41 26.77
C VAL A 468 9.77 -21.11 27.47
N SER A 469 9.94 -21.00 28.78
CA SER A 469 9.63 -19.81 29.57
C SER A 469 10.48 -18.60 29.15
N GLU A 470 11.77 -18.81 28.83
CA GLU A 470 12.67 -17.76 28.33
C GLU A 470 12.26 -17.31 26.92
N LEU A 471 11.92 -18.26 26.04
CA LEU A 471 11.42 -17.93 24.71
C LEU A 471 10.15 -17.10 24.76
N MET A 472 9.20 -17.46 25.65
CA MET A 472 7.99 -16.66 25.86
C MET A 472 8.30 -15.26 26.37
N ALA A 473 9.21 -15.14 27.35
CA ALA A 473 9.61 -13.84 27.91
C ALA A 473 10.26 -12.93 26.88
N LEU A 474 11.12 -13.49 26.00
CA LEU A 474 11.73 -12.77 24.88
C LEU A 474 10.68 -12.36 23.84
N SER A 475 9.79 -13.27 23.46
CA SER A 475 8.77 -13.03 22.44
C SER A 475 7.81 -11.90 22.84
N ARG A 476 7.47 -11.78 24.13
CA ARG A 476 6.65 -10.68 24.69
C ARG A 476 7.31 -9.31 24.65
N GLN A 477 8.59 -9.22 24.31
CA GLN A 477 9.29 -7.94 24.13
C GLN A 477 9.34 -7.50 22.66
N ALA A 478 8.94 -8.38 21.73
CA ALA A 478 9.05 -8.13 20.32
C ALA A 478 8.03 -7.10 19.82
N ASP A 479 8.49 -6.09 19.09
CA ASP A 479 7.64 -5.26 18.23
C ASP A 479 7.29 -6.01 16.94
N VAL A 480 8.24 -6.86 16.46
CA VAL A 480 8.06 -7.77 15.33
C VAL A 480 8.48 -9.18 15.76
N LEU A 481 7.54 -10.12 15.78
CA LEU A 481 7.78 -11.52 16.09
C LEU A 481 7.76 -12.35 14.82
N VAL A 482 8.86 -13.02 14.49
CA VAL A 482 8.96 -13.94 13.34
C VAL A 482 8.99 -15.37 13.87
N ALA A 483 7.94 -16.15 13.60
CA ALA A 483 7.83 -17.55 13.98
C ALA A 483 8.32 -18.46 12.85
N ALA A 484 9.44 -19.16 13.07
CA ALA A 484 10.07 -20.10 12.14
C ALA A 484 10.64 -21.32 12.89
N VAL A 485 9.81 -21.88 13.79
CA VAL A 485 10.19 -22.97 14.71
C VAL A 485 9.91 -24.37 14.14
N GLY A 486 9.06 -24.44 13.12
CA GLY A 486 8.62 -25.71 12.53
C GLY A 486 7.75 -26.54 13.49
N ARG A 487 7.05 -25.90 14.42
CA ARG A 487 6.14 -26.52 15.37
C ARG A 487 4.77 -25.87 15.29
N ARG A 488 3.79 -26.65 14.87
CA ARG A 488 2.40 -26.22 14.72
C ARG A 488 1.87 -25.55 15.98
N HIS A 489 1.28 -24.36 15.83
CA HIS A 489 0.58 -23.59 16.87
C HIS A 489 1.39 -23.43 18.18
N MET A 490 2.72 -23.44 18.09
CA MET A 490 3.58 -23.23 19.27
C MET A 490 3.44 -21.82 19.82
N VAL A 491 3.25 -20.82 18.95
CA VAL A 491 3.13 -19.43 19.33
C VAL A 491 1.65 -19.11 19.53
N THR A 492 1.24 -19.01 20.78
CA THR A 492 -0.12 -18.62 21.20
C THR A 492 -0.15 -17.15 21.61
N ALA A 493 -1.33 -16.64 21.98
CA ALA A 493 -1.52 -15.28 22.48
C ALA A 493 -0.55 -14.93 23.62
N ASP A 494 -0.25 -15.87 24.50
CA ASP A 494 0.67 -15.68 25.63
C ASP A 494 2.13 -15.41 25.25
N TRP A 495 2.51 -15.66 23.98
CA TRP A 495 3.84 -15.37 23.45
C TRP A 495 3.97 -13.97 22.88
N VAL A 496 2.86 -13.26 22.66
CA VAL A 496 2.81 -12.06 21.84
C VAL A 496 2.64 -10.82 22.72
N LYS A 497 3.48 -9.82 22.49
CA LYS A 497 3.29 -8.48 23.03
C LYS A 497 2.02 -7.87 22.42
N PRO A 498 1.09 -7.32 23.23
CA PRO A 498 -0.04 -6.58 22.68
C PRO A 498 0.41 -5.49 21.69
N GLY A 499 -0.20 -5.48 20.50
CA GLY A 499 0.17 -4.55 19.44
C GLY A 499 1.42 -4.93 18.61
N ALA A 500 2.01 -6.11 18.81
CA ALA A 500 3.12 -6.59 17.98
C ALA A 500 2.67 -6.97 16.56
N VAL A 501 3.62 -6.95 15.63
CA VAL A 501 3.47 -7.54 14.30
C VAL A 501 3.95 -8.99 14.34
N VAL A 502 3.13 -9.94 13.91
CA VAL A 502 3.46 -11.36 13.94
C VAL A 502 3.57 -11.90 12.51
N VAL A 503 4.74 -12.45 12.19
CA VAL A 503 5.02 -13.08 10.90
C VAL A 503 5.18 -14.57 11.11
N ASP A 504 4.24 -15.34 10.59
CA ASP A 504 4.27 -16.81 10.61
C ASP A 504 4.89 -17.34 9.33
N VAL A 505 6.04 -17.99 9.44
CA VAL A 505 6.78 -18.63 8.34
C VAL A 505 6.50 -20.14 8.31
N GLY A 506 5.91 -20.68 9.36
CA GLY A 506 5.60 -22.11 9.48
C GLY A 506 4.58 -22.58 8.45
N ILE A 507 4.72 -23.78 7.96
CA ILE A 507 3.74 -24.46 7.09
C ILE A 507 3.61 -25.91 7.54
N HIS A 508 2.40 -26.25 8.04
CA HIS A 508 2.03 -27.60 8.44
C HIS A 508 0.80 -28.04 7.65
N ARG A 509 0.74 -29.32 7.32
CA ARG A 509 -0.39 -29.90 6.61
C ARG A 509 -1.20 -30.74 7.60
N ASP A 510 -2.39 -30.27 7.94
CA ASP A 510 -3.32 -31.00 8.78
C ASP A 510 -4.13 -32.01 7.97
N PRO A 511 -4.48 -33.15 8.58
CA PRO A 511 -5.43 -34.05 7.97
C PRO A 511 -6.74 -33.33 7.67
N PRO A 512 -7.47 -33.74 6.62
CA PRO A 512 -8.78 -33.17 6.32
C PRO A 512 -9.72 -33.26 7.53
N ALA A 513 -10.51 -32.19 7.75
CA ALA A 513 -11.58 -32.25 8.75
C ALA A 513 -12.60 -33.34 8.38
N PRO A 514 -13.33 -33.93 9.35
CA PRO A 514 -14.37 -34.89 9.07
C PRO A 514 -15.36 -34.35 8.03
N GLY A 515 -15.51 -35.07 6.90
CA GLY A 515 -16.36 -34.66 5.77
C GLY A 515 -15.69 -33.79 4.69
N SER A 516 -14.40 -33.46 4.82
CA SER A 516 -13.60 -32.71 3.82
C SER A 516 -12.56 -33.62 3.18
N THR A 517 -12.32 -33.44 1.88
CA THR A 517 -11.21 -34.12 1.16
C THR A 517 -9.94 -33.25 1.07
N LYS A 518 -9.99 -31.98 1.52
CA LYS A 518 -8.86 -31.04 1.43
C LYS A 518 -8.13 -30.93 2.77
N ALA A 519 -6.83 -31.18 2.75
CA ALA A 519 -5.94 -30.90 3.88
C ALA A 519 -5.93 -29.39 4.18
N ARG A 520 -5.97 -29.00 5.46
CA ARG A 520 -5.84 -27.62 5.90
C ARG A 520 -4.35 -27.29 6.11
N LEU A 521 -3.92 -26.12 5.66
CA LEU A 521 -2.61 -25.58 5.97
C LEU A 521 -2.69 -24.69 7.20
N THR A 522 -1.76 -24.88 8.13
CA THR A 522 -1.60 -24.08 9.35
C THR A 522 -0.14 -23.70 9.53
N GLY A 523 0.14 -22.74 10.41
CA GLY A 523 1.48 -22.27 10.69
C GLY A 523 2.01 -22.66 12.06
N ASP A 524 3.13 -22.01 12.44
CA ASP A 524 3.71 -22.11 13.77
C ASP A 524 2.91 -21.30 14.81
N VAL A 525 2.09 -20.34 14.35
CA VAL A 525 1.29 -19.45 15.18
C VAL A 525 -0.15 -19.96 15.28
N ASP A 526 -0.72 -19.96 16.47
CA ASP A 526 -2.16 -20.12 16.68
C ASP A 526 -2.86 -18.82 16.26
N PHE A 527 -3.20 -18.76 14.97
CA PHE A 527 -3.73 -17.58 14.31
C PHE A 527 -4.95 -17.00 15.02
N GLU A 528 -5.90 -17.86 15.44
CA GLU A 528 -7.16 -17.38 16.04
C GLU A 528 -6.93 -16.72 17.41
N SER A 529 -6.04 -17.26 18.23
CA SER A 529 -5.73 -16.63 19.53
C SER A 529 -4.91 -15.35 19.39
N VAL A 530 -3.94 -15.33 18.45
CA VAL A 530 -2.99 -14.22 18.29
C VAL A 530 -3.59 -13.03 17.56
N ARG A 531 -4.54 -13.24 16.63
CA ARG A 531 -5.18 -12.15 15.86
C ARG A 531 -5.92 -11.12 16.72
N HIS A 532 -6.28 -11.46 17.95
CA HIS A 532 -6.96 -10.56 18.86
C HIS A 532 -6.00 -9.69 19.69
N ILE A 533 -4.68 -10.01 19.69
CA ILE A 533 -3.65 -9.30 20.46
C ILE A 533 -2.67 -8.57 19.55
N ALA A 534 -2.33 -9.19 18.42
CA ALA A 534 -1.41 -8.61 17.45
C ALA A 534 -2.05 -7.40 16.75
N ARG A 535 -1.20 -6.41 16.43
CA ARG A 535 -1.58 -5.31 15.54
C ARG A 535 -1.73 -5.76 14.09
N ALA A 536 -0.83 -6.65 13.67
CA ALA A 536 -0.85 -7.22 12.33
C ALA A 536 -0.32 -8.66 12.37
N ILE A 537 -0.83 -9.51 11.48
CA ILE A 537 -0.46 -10.93 11.42
C ILE A 537 -0.51 -11.46 9.99
N THR A 538 0.43 -12.33 9.63
CA THR A 538 0.37 -13.06 8.36
C THR A 538 -0.57 -14.28 8.48
N PRO A 539 -1.49 -14.50 7.53
CA PRO A 539 -2.29 -15.73 7.50
C PRO A 539 -1.48 -16.91 6.93
N VAL A 540 -1.79 -18.14 7.36
CA VAL A 540 -1.30 -19.36 6.74
C VAL A 540 -2.51 -20.23 6.34
N PRO A 541 -2.72 -20.46 5.04
CA PRO A 541 -1.95 -20.01 3.87
C PRO A 541 -2.21 -18.54 3.50
N GLY A 542 -1.36 -17.98 2.64
CA GLY A 542 -1.61 -16.68 2.00
C GLY A 542 -0.74 -15.52 2.49
N GLY A 543 0.06 -15.71 3.55
CA GLY A 543 1.05 -14.74 4.02
C GLY A 543 2.39 -14.83 3.29
N VAL A 544 3.40 -15.42 3.92
CA VAL A 544 4.79 -15.47 3.40
C VAL A 544 4.95 -16.33 2.14
N GLY A 545 4.19 -17.43 2.02
CA GLY A 545 4.35 -18.41 0.93
C GLY A 545 4.32 -17.84 -0.49
N PRO A 546 3.38 -16.99 -0.88
CA PRO A 546 3.35 -16.35 -2.20
C PRO A 546 4.62 -15.56 -2.54
N MET A 547 5.21 -14.89 -1.55
CA MET A 547 6.43 -14.11 -1.70
C MET A 547 7.65 -14.96 -2.06
N THR A 548 7.77 -16.15 -1.47
CA THR A 548 8.89 -17.06 -1.73
C THR A 548 8.97 -17.46 -3.21
N VAL A 549 7.81 -17.75 -3.82
CA VAL A 549 7.76 -18.10 -5.26
C VAL A 549 8.14 -16.91 -6.14
N ALA A 550 7.57 -15.73 -5.85
CA ALA A 550 7.85 -14.51 -6.63
C ALA A 550 9.33 -14.10 -6.57
N LEU A 551 9.97 -14.29 -5.42
CA LEU A 551 11.40 -13.97 -5.25
C LEU A 551 12.34 -14.93 -5.95
N VAL A 552 12.01 -16.19 -6.07
CA VAL A 552 12.80 -17.13 -6.91
C VAL A 552 12.80 -16.65 -8.37
N VAL A 553 11.64 -16.20 -8.88
CA VAL A 553 11.55 -15.62 -10.23
C VAL A 553 12.46 -14.40 -10.35
N LEU A 554 12.34 -13.44 -9.45
CA LEU A 554 13.15 -12.21 -9.46
C LEU A 554 14.64 -12.49 -9.31
N SER A 555 15.06 -13.40 -8.40
CA SER A 555 16.46 -13.77 -8.19
C SER A 555 17.06 -14.41 -9.44
N THR A 556 16.29 -15.21 -10.19
CA THR A 556 16.74 -15.79 -11.46
C THR A 556 17.00 -14.71 -12.52
N ILE A 557 16.15 -13.70 -12.59
CA ILE A 557 16.37 -12.56 -13.50
C ILE A 557 17.61 -11.77 -13.09
N ILE A 558 17.77 -11.47 -11.79
CA ILE A 558 18.96 -10.79 -11.26
C ILE A 558 20.24 -11.58 -11.57
N ALA A 559 20.18 -12.91 -11.50
CA ALA A 559 21.31 -13.77 -11.85
C ALA A 559 21.68 -13.63 -13.34
N ALA A 560 20.71 -13.61 -14.22
CA ALA A 560 20.92 -13.41 -15.65
C ALA A 560 21.52 -12.02 -15.96
N GLU A 561 21.01 -10.98 -15.33
CA GLU A 561 21.54 -9.61 -15.49
C GLU A 561 22.99 -9.50 -15.05
N ARG A 562 23.34 -10.04 -13.86
CA ARG A 562 24.71 -9.99 -13.32
C ARG A 562 25.70 -10.74 -14.22
N GLN A 563 25.32 -11.91 -14.74
CA GLN A 563 26.17 -12.70 -15.64
C GLN A 563 26.33 -12.01 -17.00
N SER A 564 25.31 -11.35 -17.51
CA SER A 564 25.36 -10.61 -18.78
C SER A 564 26.21 -9.33 -18.68
N ALA A 565 26.19 -8.65 -17.54
CA ALA A 565 27.04 -7.49 -17.30
C ALA A 565 28.53 -7.85 -17.26
N THR A 566 28.87 -9.05 -16.78
CA THR A 566 30.25 -9.56 -16.70
C THR A 566 30.82 -9.94 -18.08
N VAL A 567 29.99 -10.25 -19.07
CA VAL A 567 30.41 -10.61 -20.44
C VAL A 567 30.71 -9.37 -21.30
N LYS A 568 30.30 -8.17 -20.89
CA LYS A 568 30.52 -6.91 -21.63
C LYS A 568 31.77 -6.13 -21.21
N VAL A 569 32.61 -6.70 -20.35
CA VAL A 569 33.94 -6.16 -19.96
C VAL A 569 35.07 -7.11 -20.53
#